data_6248f8029196d1ea1efe17adf8f52c25
#
_entry.id   6248f8029196d1ea1efe17adf8f52c25
#
_cell.length_a   1.000
_cell.length_b   1.000
_cell.length_c   1.000
_cell.angle_alpha   90.00
_cell.angle_beta   90.00
_cell.angle_gamma   90.00
#
_symmetry.space_group_name_H-M   'P 1'
#
loop_
_entity.id
_entity.type
_entity.pdbx_description
1 polymer ?
#
loop_
_entity_poly.entity_id
_entity_poly.type
_entity_poly.pdbx_seq_one_letter_code
_entity_poly.pdbx_strand_id
1 'polypeptide(L)'
;MRFIIGFFSGVLGMLAGWAGLAFLVVSLAGPDRDGGIAMGAVFQIGPIGGIIGFIFGVWLFIKLGVVRRATLPPDAGQPDVTSPPPVRTHISRPFAIAIVATVGVLAWLGWYELIRSPYLSRGYMTLDLQFRFPPSTVLPTNGDDVHIDVTEGGSRLAMVNLANGWRGHDGDRPGILASASLSYKAYSRHITLELPGLPVQTWQLDLANDPDPITDYSPWRSPSSPSTTGIEMSYRLSADR
;
A
#
# COMPACT_ATOMS: atom_id res chain seq x y z
N MET A 1 -32.56 -10.66 -23.33
CA MET A 1 -31.76 -11.42 -22.35
C MET A 1 -30.24 -11.52 -22.68
N ARG A 2 -29.84 -11.78 -23.91
CA ARG A 2 -28.42 -11.83 -24.33
C ARG A 2 -27.64 -10.53 -24.10
N PHE A 3 -28.27 -9.39 -24.41
CA PHE A 3 -27.64 -8.05 -24.18
C PHE A 3 -27.39 -7.78 -22.71
N ILE A 4 -28.30 -8.17 -21.83
CA ILE A 4 -28.16 -7.96 -20.39
C ILE A 4 -26.99 -8.76 -19.84
N ILE A 5 -26.84 -10.03 -20.21
CA ILE A 5 -25.72 -10.87 -19.74
C ILE A 5 -24.39 -10.38 -20.31
N GLY A 6 -24.36 -9.96 -21.59
CA GLY A 6 -23.15 -9.37 -22.21
C GLY A 6 -22.74 -8.06 -21.53
N PHE A 7 -23.71 -7.22 -21.21
CA PHE A 7 -23.48 -5.98 -20.47
C PHE A 7 -22.92 -6.25 -19.07
N PHE A 8 -23.51 -7.18 -18.30
CA PHE A 8 -22.98 -7.55 -16.99
C PHE A 8 -21.58 -8.14 -17.07
N SER A 9 -21.28 -8.94 -18.11
CA SER A 9 -19.92 -9.43 -18.33
C SER A 9 -18.94 -8.29 -18.62
N GLY A 10 -19.35 -7.29 -19.39
CA GLY A 10 -18.57 -6.08 -19.63
C GLY A 10 -18.32 -5.28 -18.34
N VAL A 11 -19.37 -5.08 -17.53
CA VAL A 11 -19.24 -4.36 -16.25
C VAL A 11 -18.31 -5.10 -15.28
N LEU A 12 -18.41 -6.43 -15.20
CA LEU A 12 -17.52 -7.23 -14.37
C LEU A 12 -16.08 -7.13 -14.87
N GLY A 13 -15.85 -7.18 -16.19
CA GLY A 13 -14.56 -6.96 -16.81
C GLY A 13 -14.02 -5.56 -16.55
N MET A 14 -14.88 -4.54 -16.58
CA MET A 14 -14.52 -3.15 -16.26
C MET A 14 -14.02 -3.02 -14.82
N LEU A 15 -14.75 -3.56 -13.85
CA LEU A 15 -14.36 -3.52 -12.44
C LEU A 15 -13.05 -4.27 -12.20
N ALA A 16 -12.88 -5.43 -12.81
CA ALA A 16 -11.65 -6.22 -12.70
C ALA A 16 -10.45 -5.50 -13.34
N GLY A 17 -10.62 -4.92 -14.52
CA GLY A 17 -9.57 -4.17 -15.21
C GLY A 17 -9.19 -2.89 -14.47
N TRP A 18 -10.17 -2.17 -13.96
CA TRP A 18 -9.96 -0.95 -13.17
C TRP A 18 -9.20 -1.24 -11.89
N ALA A 19 -9.69 -2.16 -11.07
CA ALA A 19 -9.07 -2.53 -9.81
C ALA A 19 -7.70 -3.18 -10.04
N GLY A 20 -7.57 -4.06 -11.03
CA GLY A 20 -6.32 -4.76 -11.34
C GLY A 20 -5.22 -3.81 -11.79
N LEU A 21 -5.52 -2.84 -12.68
CA LEU A 21 -4.53 -1.88 -13.15
C LEU A 21 -4.15 -0.87 -12.07
N ALA A 22 -5.12 -0.37 -11.29
CA ALA A 22 -4.84 0.49 -10.15
C ALA A 22 -3.95 -0.20 -9.12
N PHE A 23 -4.27 -1.45 -8.76
CA PHE A 23 -3.47 -2.26 -7.85
C PHE A 23 -2.04 -2.49 -8.37
N LEU A 24 -1.90 -2.82 -9.66
CA LEU A 24 -0.59 -3.03 -10.29
C LEU A 24 0.28 -1.78 -10.16
N VAL A 25 -0.28 -0.59 -10.47
CA VAL A 25 0.45 0.68 -10.39
C VAL A 25 0.86 0.99 -8.96
N VAL A 26 -0.04 0.85 -7.99
CA VAL A 26 0.29 1.06 -6.57
C VAL A 26 1.37 0.09 -6.10
N SER A 27 1.31 -1.17 -6.56
CA SER A 27 2.31 -2.19 -6.17
C SER A 27 3.69 -1.93 -6.76
N LEU A 28 3.77 -1.35 -7.97
CA LEU A 28 5.04 -1.05 -8.64
C LEU A 28 5.62 0.31 -8.24
N ALA A 29 4.80 1.25 -7.80
CA ALA A 29 5.21 2.61 -7.49
C ALA A 29 6.03 2.74 -6.19
N GLY A 30 6.04 1.71 -5.35
CA GLY A 30 6.77 1.74 -4.07
C GLY A 30 6.07 2.56 -2.98
N PRO A 31 6.83 3.01 -1.96
CA PRO A 31 6.27 3.72 -0.81
C PRO A 31 5.58 5.03 -1.21
N ASP A 32 4.34 5.21 -0.79
CA ASP A 32 3.54 6.41 -1.03
C ASP A 32 3.09 7.00 0.31
N ARG A 33 3.64 8.15 0.66
CA ARG A 33 3.36 8.82 1.94
C ARG A 33 2.05 9.60 1.91
N ASP A 34 1.80 10.27 0.77
CA ASP A 34 0.72 11.25 0.67
C ASP A 34 -0.53 10.66 0.00
N GLY A 35 -0.49 9.37 -0.35
CA GLY A 35 -1.59 8.72 -1.08
C GLY A 35 -1.77 9.22 -2.52
N GLY A 36 -0.89 10.11 -2.99
CA GLY A 36 -1.00 10.72 -4.32
C GLY A 36 -0.89 9.72 -5.45
N ILE A 37 0.02 8.75 -5.31
CA ILE A 37 0.18 7.66 -6.29
C ILE A 37 -1.05 6.76 -6.27
N ALA A 38 -1.57 6.41 -5.09
CA ALA A 38 -2.77 5.60 -4.97
C ALA A 38 -3.99 6.30 -5.56
N MET A 39 -4.17 7.61 -5.30
CA MET A 39 -5.23 8.42 -5.92
C MET A 39 -5.06 8.50 -7.44
N GLY A 40 -3.85 8.78 -7.93
CA GLY A 40 -3.55 8.80 -9.35
C GLY A 40 -3.81 7.44 -10.02
N ALA A 41 -3.42 6.34 -9.39
CA ALA A 41 -3.68 5.00 -9.88
C ALA A 41 -5.19 4.71 -9.99
N VAL A 42 -5.97 5.08 -8.97
CA VAL A 42 -7.42 4.84 -8.93
C VAL A 42 -8.18 5.75 -9.92
N PHE A 43 -7.90 7.05 -9.95
CA PHE A 43 -8.71 8.03 -10.67
C PHE A 43 -8.21 8.34 -12.08
N GLN A 44 -6.92 8.17 -12.37
CA GLN A 44 -6.37 8.47 -13.69
C GLN A 44 -6.09 7.19 -14.50
N ILE A 45 -5.43 6.22 -13.89
CA ILE A 45 -5.00 5.00 -14.57
C ILE A 45 -6.06 3.90 -14.52
N GLY A 46 -6.76 3.78 -13.39
CA GLY A 46 -7.85 2.82 -13.20
C GLY A 46 -8.91 2.86 -14.30
N PRO A 47 -9.44 4.03 -14.72
CA PRO A 47 -10.42 4.13 -15.80
C PRO A 47 -9.94 3.54 -17.12
N ILE A 48 -8.66 3.66 -17.45
CA ILE A 48 -8.06 3.04 -18.64
C ILE A 48 -8.15 1.52 -18.55
N GLY A 49 -7.77 0.96 -17.38
CA GLY A 49 -7.93 -0.45 -17.09
C GLY A 49 -9.39 -0.91 -17.16
N GLY A 50 -10.31 -0.06 -16.70
CA GLY A 50 -11.74 -0.30 -16.79
C GLY A 50 -12.24 -0.42 -18.22
N ILE A 51 -11.84 0.49 -19.10
CA ILE A 51 -12.23 0.44 -20.54
C ILE A 51 -11.70 -0.83 -21.19
N ILE A 52 -10.43 -1.15 -20.98
CA ILE A 52 -9.80 -2.37 -21.51
C ILE A 52 -10.53 -3.61 -20.97
N GLY A 53 -10.78 -3.64 -19.65
CA GLY A 53 -11.49 -4.73 -19.00
C GLY A 53 -12.93 -4.91 -19.51
N PHE A 54 -13.64 -3.80 -19.77
CA PHE A 54 -14.99 -3.85 -20.38
C PHE A 54 -14.98 -4.48 -21.75
N ILE A 55 -14.11 -4.02 -22.63
CA ILE A 55 -13.94 -4.55 -23.98
C ILE A 55 -13.60 -6.05 -23.92
N PHE A 56 -12.66 -6.41 -23.07
CA PHE A 56 -12.26 -7.80 -22.89
C PHE A 56 -13.39 -8.67 -22.33
N GLY A 57 -14.16 -8.18 -21.37
CA GLY A 57 -15.32 -8.86 -20.79
C GLY A 57 -16.41 -9.13 -21.81
N VAL A 58 -16.74 -8.13 -22.66
CA VAL A 58 -17.70 -8.29 -23.76
C VAL A 58 -17.14 -9.28 -24.81
N TRP A 59 -15.87 -9.16 -25.18
CA TRP A 59 -15.22 -10.08 -26.11
C TRP A 59 -15.24 -11.54 -25.60
N LEU A 60 -14.94 -11.71 -24.32
CA LEU A 60 -14.98 -13.02 -23.67
C LEU A 60 -16.40 -13.61 -23.71
N PHE A 61 -17.42 -12.78 -23.46
CA PHE A 61 -18.81 -13.20 -23.56
C PHE A 61 -19.16 -13.66 -24.98
N ILE A 62 -18.73 -12.90 -26.00
CA ILE A 62 -18.99 -13.27 -27.40
C ILE A 62 -18.29 -14.57 -27.78
N LYS A 63 -17.05 -14.76 -27.35
CA LYS A 63 -16.25 -15.95 -27.68
C LYS A 63 -16.60 -17.19 -26.88
N LEU A 64 -16.81 -17.04 -25.56
CA LEU A 64 -17.00 -18.17 -24.65
C LEU A 64 -18.45 -18.29 -24.16
N GLY A 65 -19.21 -17.21 -24.14
CA GLY A 65 -20.59 -17.12 -23.70
C GLY A 65 -21.61 -17.64 -24.71
N VAL A 66 -21.28 -18.68 -25.46
CA VAL A 66 -22.13 -19.20 -26.51
C VAL A 66 -23.41 -19.77 -25.92
N VAL A 67 -24.51 -19.06 -26.22
CA VAL A 67 -25.84 -19.65 -26.11
C VAL A 67 -25.97 -20.65 -27.25
N ARG A 68 -25.68 -21.92 -27.01
CA ARG A 68 -25.99 -23.00 -27.97
C ARG A 68 -27.54 -23.09 -28.08
N ARG A 69 -28.08 -22.77 -29.26
CA ARG A 69 -29.42 -23.24 -29.63
C ARG A 69 -29.30 -24.77 -29.64
N ALA A 70 -30.04 -25.43 -28.79
CA ALA A 70 -30.26 -26.86 -28.97
C ALA A 70 -31.03 -26.99 -30.30
N THR A 71 -30.33 -27.36 -31.35
CA THR A 71 -31.01 -27.86 -32.57
C THR A 71 -31.59 -29.21 -32.19
N LEU A 72 -32.90 -29.29 -32.12
CA LEU A 72 -33.61 -30.55 -32.02
C LEU A 72 -33.18 -31.42 -33.18
N PRO A 73 -32.95 -32.75 -32.96
CA PRO A 73 -32.71 -33.69 -34.05
C PRO A 73 -33.84 -33.63 -35.03
N PRO A 74 -33.58 -33.76 -36.35
CA PRO A 74 -34.61 -33.64 -37.40
C PRO A 74 -35.71 -34.69 -37.37
N ASP A 75 -35.63 -35.73 -36.51
CA ASP A 75 -36.61 -36.85 -36.43
C ASP A 75 -37.55 -36.80 -35.21
N ALA A 76 -37.56 -35.72 -34.42
CA ALA A 76 -38.61 -35.56 -33.41
C ALA A 76 -39.87 -35.14 -34.11
N GLY A 77 -40.83 -36.03 -34.23
CA GLY A 77 -42.14 -35.89 -34.91
C GLY A 77 -42.76 -34.54 -34.72
N GLN A 78 -43.42 -34.03 -35.79
CA GLN A 78 -43.96 -32.70 -35.94
C GLN A 78 -44.50 -32.13 -34.60
N PRO A 79 -43.84 -31.12 -34.05
CA PRO A 79 -44.32 -30.47 -32.82
C PRO A 79 -45.55 -29.61 -33.19
N ASP A 80 -46.56 -29.71 -32.37
CA ASP A 80 -47.76 -28.90 -32.38
C ASP A 80 -47.34 -27.40 -32.49
N VAL A 81 -47.84 -26.72 -33.53
CA VAL A 81 -47.35 -25.40 -34.03
C VAL A 81 -47.66 -24.24 -33.05
N THR A 82 -48.22 -24.52 -31.87
CA THR A 82 -48.74 -23.50 -30.94
C THR A 82 -47.86 -23.07 -29.80
N SER A 83 -46.71 -23.73 -29.56
CA SER A 83 -45.84 -23.36 -28.44
C SER A 83 -44.43 -23.03 -28.91
N PRO A 84 -43.91 -21.80 -28.67
CA PRO A 84 -42.51 -21.51 -28.95
C PRO A 84 -41.63 -22.40 -28.08
N PRO A 85 -40.60 -23.06 -28.63
CA PRO A 85 -39.75 -23.96 -27.88
C PRO A 85 -39.05 -23.23 -26.71
N PRO A 86 -39.01 -23.86 -25.54
CA PRO A 86 -38.34 -23.24 -24.38
C PRO A 86 -36.84 -22.98 -24.69
N VAL A 87 -36.48 -21.71 -24.75
CA VAL A 87 -35.10 -21.29 -24.94
C VAL A 87 -34.32 -21.58 -23.64
N ARG A 88 -33.75 -22.76 -23.53
CA ARG A 88 -32.80 -23.04 -22.43
C ARG A 88 -31.48 -22.32 -22.70
N THR A 89 -31.28 -21.24 -21.98
CA THR A 89 -30.01 -20.51 -21.97
C THR A 89 -28.99 -21.28 -21.08
N HIS A 90 -28.15 -22.07 -21.69
CA HIS A 90 -27.00 -22.69 -20.96
C HIS A 90 -25.82 -21.72 -21.01
N ILE A 91 -25.34 -21.29 -19.83
CA ILE A 91 -24.05 -20.60 -19.69
C ILE A 91 -22.97 -21.65 -19.96
N SER A 92 -22.03 -21.35 -20.86
CA SER A 92 -20.95 -22.30 -21.16
C SER A 92 -20.06 -22.47 -19.91
N ARG A 93 -19.65 -23.71 -19.63
CA ARG A 93 -18.77 -24.01 -18.48
C ARG A 93 -17.53 -23.12 -18.42
N PRO A 94 -16.77 -22.87 -19.52
CA PRO A 94 -15.58 -22.02 -19.46
C PRO A 94 -15.90 -20.58 -19.08
N PHE A 95 -17.08 -20.06 -19.49
CA PHE A 95 -17.51 -18.70 -19.11
C PHE A 95 -17.87 -18.62 -17.62
N ALA A 96 -18.55 -19.63 -17.08
CA ALA A 96 -18.84 -19.70 -15.65
C ALA A 96 -17.55 -19.78 -14.82
N ILE A 97 -16.58 -20.58 -15.25
CA ILE A 97 -15.26 -20.68 -14.60
C ILE A 97 -14.55 -19.33 -14.62
N ALA A 98 -14.55 -18.63 -15.77
CA ALA A 98 -13.93 -17.31 -15.87
C ALA A 98 -14.55 -16.28 -14.91
N ILE A 99 -15.89 -16.26 -14.78
CA ILE A 99 -16.57 -15.40 -13.80
C ILE A 99 -16.14 -15.74 -12.37
N VAL A 100 -16.20 -17.01 -12.00
CA VAL A 100 -15.81 -17.47 -10.64
C VAL A 100 -14.37 -17.12 -10.34
N ALA A 101 -13.45 -17.34 -11.28
CA ALA A 101 -12.04 -16.98 -11.13
C ALA A 101 -11.86 -15.45 -10.95
N THR A 102 -12.55 -14.64 -11.77
CA THR A 102 -12.47 -13.17 -11.65
C THR A 102 -13.00 -12.69 -10.31
N VAL A 103 -14.16 -13.17 -9.87
CA VAL A 103 -14.73 -12.84 -8.55
C VAL A 103 -13.80 -13.32 -7.42
N GLY A 104 -13.22 -14.49 -7.54
CA GLY A 104 -12.25 -15.01 -6.57
C GLY A 104 -11.01 -14.14 -6.44
N VAL A 105 -10.44 -13.69 -7.56
CA VAL A 105 -9.29 -12.78 -7.57
C VAL A 105 -9.65 -11.42 -6.97
N LEU A 106 -10.78 -10.84 -7.33
CA LEU A 106 -11.23 -9.55 -6.76
C LEU A 106 -11.51 -9.66 -5.26
N ALA A 107 -12.13 -10.74 -4.82
CA ALA A 107 -12.38 -11.00 -3.40
C ALA A 107 -11.06 -11.20 -2.63
N TRP A 108 -10.10 -11.90 -3.23
CA TRP A 108 -8.77 -12.10 -2.64
C TRP A 108 -7.98 -10.80 -2.55
N LEU A 109 -8.00 -9.97 -3.61
CA LEU A 109 -7.35 -8.65 -3.59
C LEU A 109 -8.01 -7.73 -2.55
N GLY A 110 -9.34 -7.69 -2.49
CA GLY A 110 -10.06 -6.92 -1.50
C GLY A 110 -9.75 -7.38 -0.07
N TRP A 111 -9.71 -8.68 0.16
CA TRP A 111 -9.34 -9.23 1.46
C TRP A 111 -7.89 -8.90 1.83
N TYR A 112 -6.96 -9.01 0.88
CA TYR A 112 -5.56 -8.71 1.10
C TYR A 112 -5.36 -7.24 1.47
N GLU A 113 -5.94 -6.31 0.70
CA GLU A 113 -5.78 -4.87 0.94
C GLU A 113 -6.58 -4.37 2.16
N LEU A 114 -7.81 -4.86 2.36
CA LEU A 114 -8.68 -4.34 3.41
C LEU A 114 -8.46 -4.99 4.78
N ILE A 115 -8.09 -6.27 4.82
CA ILE A 115 -8.01 -7.02 6.09
C ILE A 115 -6.57 -7.27 6.49
N ARG A 116 -5.71 -7.59 5.53
CA ARG A 116 -4.32 -7.95 5.81
C ARG A 116 -3.37 -6.76 5.78
N SER A 117 -3.76 -5.63 5.20
CA SER A 117 -2.93 -4.43 5.22
C SER A 117 -2.90 -3.82 6.62
N PRO A 118 -1.74 -3.79 7.29
CA PRO A 118 -1.62 -3.23 8.64
C PRO A 118 -1.95 -1.73 8.69
N TYR A 119 -1.76 -1.02 7.58
CA TYR A 119 -2.08 0.39 7.44
C TYR A 119 -3.55 0.72 7.79
N LEU A 120 -4.52 -0.08 7.32
CA LEU A 120 -5.94 0.13 7.63
C LEU A 120 -6.29 -0.25 9.06
N SER A 121 -5.53 -1.15 9.68
CA SER A 121 -5.76 -1.59 11.05
C SER A 121 -5.06 -0.72 12.11
N ARG A 122 -3.95 -0.07 11.76
CA ARG A 122 -3.07 0.63 12.71
C ARG A 122 -2.88 2.12 12.42
N GLY A 123 -3.24 2.61 11.23
CA GLY A 123 -3.00 3.99 10.80
C GLY A 123 -1.53 4.26 10.44
N TYR A 124 -1.16 5.54 10.47
CA TYR A 124 0.22 5.96 10.26
C TYR A 124 1.09 5.58 11.45
N MET A 125 2.33 5.20 11.15
CA MET A 125 3.32 4.93 12.19
C MET A 125 4.17 6.19 12.41
N THR A 126 4.29 6.58 13.67
CA THR A 126 5.17 7.66 14.10
C THR A 126 6.41 7.06 14.74
N LEU A 127 7.58 7.48 14.26
CA LEU A 127 8.88 7.16 14.82
C LEU A 127 9.26 8.23 15.82
N ASP A 128 9.18 7.92 17.11
CA ASP A 128 9.67 8.78 18.17
C ASP A 128 11.17 8.52 18.35
N LEU A 129 11.96 9.57 18.25
CA LEU A 129 13.41 9.54 18.32
C LEU A 129 13.93 10.24 19.58
N GLN A 130 14.87 9.62 20.23
CA GLN A 130 15.63 10.20 21.33
C GLN A 130 17.13 10.11 21.01
N PHE A 131 17.81 11.23 21.14
CA PHE A 131 19.27 11.29 21.05
C PHE A 131 19.82 11.69 22.40
N ARG A 132 20.90 11.08 22.84
CA ARG A 132 21.66 11.49 24.02
C ARG A 132 23.12 11.74 23.67
N PHE A 133 23.65 12.76 24.28
CA PHE A 133 24.99 13.28 23.99
C PHE A 133 25.91 13.09 25.19
N PRO A 134 27.24 13.17 24.99
CA PRO A 134 28.17 13.25 26.11
C PRO A 134 27.84 14.43 27.05
N PRO A 135 28.10 14.31 28.37
CA PRO A 135 27.75 15.36 29.34
C PRO A 135 28.33 16.75 29.03
N SER A 136 29.47 16.78 28.33
CA SER A 136 30.15 18.03 27.93
C SER A 136 29.58 18.71 26.69
N THR A 137 28.56 18.11 26.03
CA THR A 137 28.00 18.62 24.79
C THR A 137 27.04 19.79 25.07
N VAL A 138 27.30 20.91 24.44
CA VAL A 138 26.37 22.07 24.46
C VAL A 138 25.44 21.95 23.29
N LEU A 139 24.14 21.77 23.57
CA LEU A 139 23.12 21.71 22.52
C LEU A 139 22.81 23.11 21.98
N PRO A 140 22.47 23.23 20.69
CA PRO A 140 22.04 24.49 20.07
C PRO A 140 20.92 25.14 20.86
N THR A 141 20.86 26.47 20.84
CA THR A 141 19.79 27.21 21.51
C THR A 141 18.53 27.25 20.65
N ASN A 142 18.72 27.31 19.33
CA ASN A 142 17.64 27.34 18.35
C ASN A 142 17.42 25.95 17.76
N GLY A 143 16.15 25.55 17.64
CA GLY A 143 15.78 24.31 16.98
C GLY A 143 16.10 24.27 15.48
N ASP A 144 16.19 25.45 14.86
CA ASP A 144 16.56 25.57 13.44
C ASP A 144 17.99 25.12 13.13
N ASP A 145 18.85 25.08 14.16
CA ASP A 145 20.21 24.57 14.05
C ASP A 145 20.31 23.05 14.19
N VAL A 146 19.19 22.38 14.44
CA VAL A 146 19.11 20.93 14.59
C VAL A 146 18.49 20.32 13.34
N HIS A 147 19.28 19.69 12.51
CA HIS A 147 18.79 19.02 11.31
C HIS A 147 18.75 17.50 11.53
N ILE A 148 17.55 16.95 11.48
CA ILE A 148 17.33 15.49 11.58
C ILE A 148 16.57 15.07 10.33
N ASP A 149 17.17 14.16 9.58
CA ASP A 149 16.56 13.60 8.38
C ASP A 149 16.32 12.12 8.57
N VAL A 150 15.13 11.67 8.20
CA VAL A 150 14.79 10.26 8.10
C VAL A 150 14.60 9.92 6.63
N THR A 151 15.56 9.21 6.06
CA THR A 151 15.53 8.78 4.66
C THR A 151 14.92 7.39 4.56
N GLU A 152 13.93 7.23 3.69
CA GLU A 152 13.22 5.98 3.44
C GLU A 152 13.34 5.57 1.97
N GLY A 153 13.56 4.28 1.71
CA GLY A 153 13.66 3.75 0.35
C GLY A 153 14.80 4.32 -0.49
N GLY A 154 15.83 4.87 0.15
CA GLY A 154 17.05 5.38 -0.49
C GLY A 154 17.01 6.86 -0.91
N SER A 155 15.87 7.52 -1.03
CA SER A 155 15.80 8.91 -1.48
C SER A 155 14.66 9.74 -0.88
N ARG A 156 13.72 9.13 -0.18
CA ARG A 156 12.57 9.84 0.37
C ARG A 156 12.90 10.36 1.76
N LEU A 157 12.73 11.67 1.98
CA LEU A 157 12.85 12.30 3.29
C LEU A 157 11.48 12.27 3.99
N ALA A 158 11.41 11.71 5.18
CA ALA A 158 10.27 11.84 6.05
C ALA A 158 10.30 13.19 6.76
N MET A 159 9.13 13.79 6.96
CA MET A 159 9.03 15.03 7.72
C MET A 159 9.36 14.74 9.19
N VAL A 160 10.38 15.41 9.70
CA VAL A 160 10.79 15.31 11.10
C VAL A 160 10.36 16.57 11.82
N ASN A 161 9.75 16.41 12.99
CA ASN A 161 9.35 17.50 13.86
C ASN A 161 10.10 17.36 15.19
N LEU A 162 10.71 18.45 15.63
CA LEU A 162 11.21 18.51 17.00
C LEU A 162 10.04 18.57 17.97
N ALA A 163 10.09 17.80 19.04
CA ALA A 163 9.05 17.80 20.06
C ALA A 163 8.97 19.17 20.78
N ASN A 164 7.79 19.53 21.27
CA ASN A 164 7.67 20.66 22.18
C ASN A 164 8.54 20.37 23.41
N GLY A 165 9.49 21.27 23.71
CA GLY A 165 10.50 21.00 24.73
C GLY A 165 11.52 19.94 24.26
N TRP A 166 11.91 19.98 23.00
CA TRP A 166 12.80 19.05 22.33
C TRP A 166 14.14 18.81 23.03
N ARG A 167 14.56 19.70 23.92
CA ARG A 167 15.71 19.50 24.79
C ARG A 167 15.30 18.67 26.00
N GLY A 168 15.93 17.55 26.15
CA GLY A 168 15.75 16.63 27.29
C GLY A 168 17.07 16.39 28.00
N HIS A 169 16.99 15.65 29.08
CA HIS A 169 18.13 15.12 29.81
C HIS A 169 17.86 13.67 30.16
N ASP A 170 18.88 12.85 30.01
CA ASP A 170 18.90 11.47 30.48
C ASP A 170 20.00 11.37 31.57
N GLY A 171 19.61 11.60 32.80
CA GLY A 171 20.56 11.83 33.91
C GLY A 171 21.34 13.13 33.72
N ASP A 172 22.65 13.03 33.61
CA ASP A 172 23.58 14.15 33.37
C ASP A 172 23.85 14.40 31.87
N ARG A 173 23.27 13.59 31.00
CA ARG A 173 23.47 13.68 29.55
C ARG A 173 22.40 14.52 28.90
N PRO A 174 22.78 15.57 28.12
CA PRO A 174 21.82 16.33 27.37
C PRO A 174 21.23 15.48 26.22
N GLY A 175 19.98 15.75 25.86
CA GLY A 175 19.27 14.97 24.83
C GLY A 175 18.40 15.82 23.91
N ILE A 176 18.07 15.24 22.77
CA ILE A 176 17.14 15.79 21.77
C ILE A 176 16.01 14.80 21.55
N LEU A 177 14.78 15.32 21.50
CA LEU A 177 13.57 14.57 21.22
C LEU A 177 12.96 15.03 19.89
N ALA A 178 12.67 14.08 19.01
CA ALA A 178 12.06 14.33 17.72
C ALA A 178 11.06 13.25 17.36
N SER A 179 10.19 13.53 16.40
CA SER A 179 9.27 12.55 15.83
C SER A 179 9.22 12.66 14.32
N ALA A 180 9.04 11.54 13.66
CA ALA A 180 8.91 11.46 12.20
C ALA A 180 7.78 10.52 11.82
N SER A 181 6.95 10.93 10.83
CA SER A 181 5.94 10.03 10.27
C SER A 181 6.58 9.09 9.28
N LEU A 182 6.43 7.77 9.47
CA LEU A 182 6.99 6.76 8.59
C LEU A 182 6.08 6.49 7.40
N SER A 183 6.69 6.27 6.25
CA SER A 183 5.98 5.84 5.04
C SER A 183 5.66 4.34 5.10
N TYR A 184 4.53 3.99 4.52
CA TYR A 184 4.09 2.62 4.34
C TYR A 184 4.95 1.88 3.30
N LYS A 185 5.28 0.63 3.57
CA LYS A 185 6.08 -0.25 2.69
C LYS A 185 7.50 0.23 2.36
N ALA A 186 8.11 1.06 3.17
CA ALA A 186 9.51 1.43 2.99
C ALA A 186 10.45 0.29 3.44
N TYR A 187 11.48 0.01 2.65
CA TYR A 187 12.36 -1.16 2.86
C TYR A 187 13.73 -0.84 3.46
N SER A 188 14.14 0.41 3.48
CA SER A 188 15.36 0.82 4.18
C SER A 188 15.17 2.18 4.81
N ARG A 189 15.66 2.36 6.02
CA ARG A 189 15.54 3.61 6.75
C ARG A 189 16.86 4.00 7.36
N HIS A 190 17.24 5.25 7.11
CA HIS A 190 18.43 5.85 7.70
C HIS A 190 18.06 7.12 8.41
N ILE A 191 18.64 7.34 9.58
CA ILE A 191 18.49 8.58 10.32
C ILE A 191 19.82 9.32 10.25
N THR A 192 19.74 10.59 9.89
CA THR A 192 20.91 11.49 9.87
C THR A 192 20.67 12.62 10.84
N LEU A 193 21.62 12.89 11.70
CA LEU A 193 21.62 14.02 12.63
C LEU A 193 22.80 14.93 12.30
N GLU A 194 22.51 16.19 12.05
CA GLU A 194 23.50 17.24 11.83
C GLU A 194 23.31 18.34 12.86
N LEU A 195 24.40 18.68 13.54
CA LEU A 195 24.47 19.74 14.54
C LEU A 195 25.71 20.61 14.27
N PRO A 196 25.62 21.93 14.55
CA PRO A 196 26.77 22.83 14.39
C PRO A 196 27.97 22.36 15.18
N GLY A 197 29.12 22.28 14.50
CA GLY A 197 30.40 21.92 15.12
C GLY A 197 30.59 20.41 15.38
N LEU A 198 29.64 19.56 15.05
CA LEU A 198 29.75 18.11 15.13
C LEU A 198 29.73 17.49 13.73
N PRO A 199 30.42 16.35 13.51
CA PRO A 199 30.30 15.64 12.27
C PRO A 199 28.89 15.05 12.14
N VAL A 200 28.41 14.93 10.91
CA VAL A 200 27.11 14.32 10.61
C VAL A 200 27.08 12.88 11.09
N GLN A 201 26.08 12.53 11.87
CA GLN A 201 25.88 11.20 12.44
C GLN A 201 24.82 10.44 11.66
N THR A 202 25.05 9.16 11.38
CA THR A 202 24.07 8.34 10.65
C THR A 202 23.80 7.03 11.38
N TRP A 203 22.53 6.67 11.50
CA TRP A 203 22.06 5.37 12.01
C TRP A 203 21.27 4.65 10.94
N GLN A 204 21.51 3.38 10.81
CA GLN A 204 20.67 2.49 10.01
C GLN A 204 19.61 1.86 10.92
N LEU A 205 18.34 1.98 10.53
CA LEU A 205 17.24 1.30 11.21
C LEU A 205 16.94 -0.03 10.51
N ASP A 206 17.10 -1.09 11.27
CA ASP A 206 16.69 -2.43 10.84
C ASP A 206 15.23 -2.67 11.24
N LEU A 207 14.33 -2.10 10.44
CA LEU A 207 12.89 -2.23 10.59
C LEU A 207 12.30 -2.99 9.41
N ALA A 208 11.28 -3.80 9.69
CA ALA A 208 10.50 -4.43 8.63
C ALA A 208 9.88 -3.37 7.72
N ASN A 209 9.50 -3.75 6.50
CA ASN A 209 8.83 -2.85 5.55
C ASN A 209 7.55 -2.24 6.14
N ASP A 210 6.89 -3.00 6.97
CA ASP A 210 5.68 -2.64 7.69
C ASP A 210 5.84 -3.08 9.15
N PRO A 211 6.51 -2.22 9.96
CA PRO A 211 6.87 -2.58 11.31
C PRO A 211 5.67 -2.55 12.26
N ASP A 212 5.68 -3.44 13.23
CA ASP A 212 4.74 -3.40 14.35
C ASP A 212 5.04 -2.23 15.31
N PRO A 213 4.01 -1.67 15.98
CA PRO A 213 4.23 -0.71 17.06
C PRO A 213 5.10 -1.30 18.16
N ILE A 214 6.02 -0.49 18.66
CA ILE A 214 6.92 -0.84 19.77
C ILE A 214 6.63 0.13 20.89
N THR A 215 6.07 -0.36 22.01
CA THR A 215 5.66 0.49 23.14
C THR A 215 6.83 1.08 23.90
N ASP A 216 7.92 0.33 24.00
CA ASP A 216 9.11 0.73 24.72
C ASP A 216 10.18 1.28 23.78
N TYR A 217 11.02 2.16 24.29
CA TYR A 217 12.17 2.62 23.52
C TYR A 217 13.17 1.49 23.30
N SER A 218 13.74 1.45 22.09
CA SER A 218 14.82 0.51 21.77
C SER A 218 16.04 0.73 22.66
N PRO A 219 16.91 -0.26 22.83
CA PRO A 219 18.22 -0.02 23.44
C PRO A 219 18.97 1.10 22.72
N TRP A 220 19.77 1.85 23.48
CA TRP A 220 20.64 2.89 22.94
C TRP A 220 21.63 2.32 21.92
N ARG A 221 21.74 2.98 20.78
CA ARG A 221 22.58 2.56 19.65
C ARG A 221 23.54 3.67 19.27
N SER A 222 24.79 3.32 19.11
CA SER A 222 25.80 4.21 18.53
C SER A 222 25.55 4.41 17.02
N PRO A 223 25.98 5.53 16.44
CA PRO A 223 25.85 5.76 15.00
C PRO A 223 26.65 4.73 14.20
N SER A 224 26.17 4.44 13.00
CA SER A 224 26.86 3.58 12.05
C SER A 224 28.09 4.27 11.46
N SER A 225 28.07 5.61 11.39
CA SER A 225 29.16 6.45 10.89
C SER A 225 29.00 7.90 11.38
N PRO A 226 30.05 8.54 11.91
CA PRO A 226 31.20 7.95 12.56
C PRO A 226 30.84 7.36 13.93
N SER A 227 31.43 6.26 14.32
CA SER A 227 31.05 5.49 15.52
C SER A 227 31.66 6.00 16.86
N THR A 228 32.46 7.06 16.85
CA THR A 228 33.31 7.45 17.99
C THR A 228 32.84 8.67 18.76
N THR A 229 31.67 9.24 18.48
CA THR A 229 31.24 10.53 19.05
C THR A 229 30.64 10.45 20.44
N GLY A 230 30.31 9.24 20.95
CA GLY A 230 29.60 9.07 22.21
C GLY A 230 28.14 9.53 22.16
N ILE A 231 27.64 9.89 20.97
CA ILE A 231 26.23 10.19 20.71
C ILE A 231 25.51 8.87 20.51
N GLU A 232 24.36 8.71 21.12
CA GLU A 232 23.55 7.49 21.02
C GLU A 232 22.11 7.86 20.71
N MET A 233 21.44 6.97 20.01
CA MET A 233 20.06 7.13 19.60
C MET A 233 19.24 5.95 20.09
N SER A 234 18.01 6.23 20.51
CA SER A 234 16.96 5.27 20.80
C SER A 234 15.69 5.68 20.08
N TYR A 235 14.84 4.72 19.74
CA TYR A 235 13.60 4.98 19.03
C TYR A 235 12.45 4.12 19.54
N ARG A 236 11.25 4.60 19.32
CA ARG A 236 10.00 3.91 19.58
C ARG A 236 9.07 4.08 18.39
N LEU A 237 8.21 3.11 18.13
CA LEU A 237 7.19 3.17 17.09
C LEU A 237 5.81 3.24 17.73
N SER A 238 5.11 4.34 17.50
CA SER A 238 3.72 4.52 17.92
C SER A 238 2.80 4.52 16.70
N ALA A 239 1.60 3.95 16.85
CA ALA A 239 0.55 4.02 15.85
C ALA A 239 -0.36 5.20 16.19
N ASP A 240 -0.56 6.12 15.25
CA ASP A 240 -1.60 7.15 15.34
C ASP A 240 -2.96 6.46 15.15
N ARG A 241 -3.78 6.54 16.20
CA ARG A 241 -5.17 6.04 16.19
C ARG A 241 -6.13 7.12 15.78
#